data_648c4b5271438c1d8cbd7d2120f0eb25
#
_entry.id   648c4b5271438c1d8cbd7d2120f0eb25
#
_cell.length_a   1.000
_cell.length_b   1.000
_cell.length_c   1.000
_cell.angle_alpha   90.00
_cell.angle_beta   90.00
_cell.angle_gamma   90.00
#
_symmetry.space_group_name_H-M   'P 1'
#
loop_
_entity.id
_entity.type
_entity.pdbx_description
1 polymer ?
#
loop_
_entity_poly.entity_id
_entity_poly.type
_entity_poly.pdbx_seq_one_letter_code
_entity_poly.pdbx_strand_id
1 'polypeptide(L)' 'MYRPRPAPTREHLLVTSLHEVVRDFPETLAVLRVGGGDPRVHGGGLLSRVDGWEALLSLLVDATRWRPTG' A
#
# COMPACT_ATOMS: atom_id res chain seq x y z
N MET A 1 -12.67 13.60 -17.11
CA MET A 1 -13.21 12.41 -16.44
C MET A 1 -12.15 11.74 -15.58
N TYR A 2 -12.45 11.51 -14.32
CA TYR A 2 -11.50 10.89 -13.39
C TYR A 2 -11.32 9.41 -13.72
N ARG A 3 -10.07 9.00 -13.84
CA ARG A 3 -9.74 7.57 -13.98
C ARG A 3 -8.85 7.17 -12.80
N PRO A 4 -9.27 6.20 -11.98
CA PRO A 4 -8.41 5.75 -10.91
C PRO A 4 -7.18 5.03 -11.48
N ARG A 5 -6.08 5.07 -10.74
CA ARG A 5 -4.92 4.29 -11.12
C ARG A 5 -5.26 2.80 -11.08
N PRO A 6 -4.67 1.99 -11.97
CA PRO A 6 -4.82 0.53 -11.89
C PRO A 6 -4.36 0.00 -10.53
N ALA A 7 -4.90 -1.16 -10.13
CA ALA A 7 -4.49 -1.83 -8.91
C ALA A 7 -2.98 -2.14 -8.98
N PRO A 8 -2.23 -1.90 -7.87
CA PRO A 8 -0.81 -2.23 -7.86
C PRO A 8 -0.60 -3.73 -7.80
N THR A 9 0.53 -4.19 -8.33
CA THR A 9 0.96 -5.58 -8.14
C THR A 9 1.59 -5.74 -6.76
N ARG A 10 1.69 -6.98 -6.28
CA ARG A 10 2.41 -7.27 -5.02
C ARG A 10 3.85 -6.79 -5.10
N GLU A 11 4.51 -7.02 -6.23
CA GLU A 11 5.88 -6.60 -6.44
C GLU A 11 6.03 -5.08 -6.36
N HIS A 12 5.12 -4.33 -6.98
CA HIS A 12 5.11 -2.88 -6.91
C HIS A 12 5.02 -2.40 -5.46
N LEU A 13 4.13 -3.00 -4.68
CA LEU A 13 3.96 -2.62 -3.27
C LEU A 13 5.20 -2.93 -2.44
N LEU A 14 5.98 -3.95 -2.81
CA LEU A 14 7.19 -4.32 -2.08
C LEU A 14 8.39 -3.42 -2.41
N VAL A 15 8.45 -2.85 -3.60
CA VAL A 15 9.59 -2.04 -4.03
C VAL A 15 9.34 -0.54 -3.95
N THR A 16 8.16 -0.13 -3.52
CA THR A 16 7.76 1.28 -3.44
C THR A 16 7.70 1.72 -1.99
N SER A 17 8.23 2.91 -1.68
CA SER A 17 8.18 3.42 -0.31
C SER A 17 6.74 3.60 0.15
N LEU A 18 6.50 3.48 1.45
CA LEU A 18 5.15 3.60 2.02
C LEU A 18 4.53 4.97 1.75
N HIS A 19 5.32 6.04 1.75
CA HIS A 19 4.85 7.38 1.36
C HIS A 19 4.27 7.40 -0.04
N GLU A 20 4.96 6.79 -0.98
CA GLU A 20 4.51 6.76 -2.38
C GLU A 20 3.27 5.88 -2.54
N VAL A 21 3.22 4.77 -1.82
CA VAL A 21 2.04 3.88 -1.84
C VAL A 21 0.80 4.64 -1.38
N VAL A 22 0.89 5.38 -0.29
CA VAL A 22 -0.24 6.17 0.23
C VAL A 22 -0.60 7.30 -0.72
N ARG A 23 0.39 7.95 -1.33
CA ARG A 23 0.15 9.03 -2.28
C ARG A 23 -0.64 8.54 -3.50
N ASP A 24 -0.23 7.39 -4.04
CA ASP A 24 -0.83 6.84 -5.26
C ASP A 24 -2.11 6.05 -4.97
N PHE A 25 -2.22 5.46 -3.78
CA PHE A 25 -3.34 4.63 -3.36
C PHE A 25 -3.81 5.05 -1.97
N PRO A 26 -4.56 6.17 -1.87
CA PRO A 26 -4.94 6.75 -0.57
C PRO A 26 -5.70 5.80 0.35
N GLU A 27 -6.43 4.84 -0.19
CA GLU A 27 -7.17 3.85 0.59
C GLU A 27 -6.25 2.95 1.43
N THR A 28 -4.97 2.88 1.09
CA THR A 28 -4.02 2.06 1.84
C THR A 28 -3.62 2.67 3.17
N LEU A 29 -3.83 3.96 3.36
CA LEU A 29 -3.42 4.64 4.59
C LEU A 29 -4.08 4.02 5.83
N ALA A 30 -5.38 3.79 5.77
CA ALA A 30 -6.12 3.21 6.91
C ALA A 30 -5.60 1.81 7.25
N VAL A 31 -5.32 1.01 6.22
CA VAL A 31 -4.78 -0.34 6.39
C VAL A 31 -3.40 -0.29 7.03
N LEU A 32 -2.53 0.60 6.56
CA LEU A 32 -1.19 0.75 7.10
C LEU A 32 -1.19 1.21 8.55
N ARG A 33 -2.09 2.12 8.90
CA ARG A 33 -2.21 2.59 10.29
C ARG A 33 -2.60 1.47 11.25
N VAL A 34 -3.57 0.65 10.85
CA VAL A 34 -4.02 -0.47 11.67
C VAL A 34 -2.95 -1.56 11.74
N GLY A 35 -2.24 -1.79 10.64
CA GLY A 35 -1.25 -2.84 10.53
C GLY A 35 0.15 -2.50 11.05
N GLY A 36 0.35 -1.31 11.59
CA GLY A 36 1.66 -0.90 12.13
C GLY A 36 2.63 -0.31 11.11
N GLY A 37 2.18 -0.10 9.86
CA GLY A 37 3.00 0.49 8.81
C GLY A 37 2.73 1.97 8.56
N ASP A 38 2.37 2.72 9.59
CA ASP A 38 2.02 4.13 9.45
C ASP A 38 3.14 4.90 8.74
N PRO A 39 2.86 5.59 7.62
CA PRO A 39 3.86 6.34 6.88
C PRO A 39 4.52 7.47 7.68
N ARG A 40 3.88 7.94 8.76
CA ARG A 40 4.49 8.94 9.64
C ARG A 40 5.67 8.38 10.42
N VAL A 41 5.77 7.06 10.53
CA VAL A 41 6.85 6.37 11.24
C VAL A 41 7.79 5.70 10.23
N HIS A 42 7.23 5.05 9.21
CA HIS A 42 7.97 4.21 8.26
C HIS A 42 7.97 4.76 6.84
N GLY A 43 7.57 6.01 6.62
CA GLY A 43 7.26 6.55 5.30
C GLY A 43 8.35 6.43 4.24
N GLY A 44 9.61 6.59 4.62
CA GLY A 44 10.73 6.45 3.68
C GLY A 44 11.18 5.00 3.47
N GLY A 45 10.60 4.05 4.21
CA GLY A 45 10.97 2.65 4.14
C GLY A 45 10.04 1.83 3.26
N LEU A 46 10.44 0.60 3.02
CA LEU A 46 9.65 -0.37 2.28
C LEU A 46 8.77 -1.18 3.22
N LEU A 47 7.68 -1.74 2.68
CA LEU A 47 6.75 -2.55 3.44
C LEU A 47 7.44 -3.72 4.17
N SER A 48 8.43 -4.34 3.53
CA SER A 48 9.15 -5.48 4.08
C SER A 48 9.89 -5.19 5.39
N ARG A 49 10.04 -3.92 5.76
CA ARG A 49 10.65 -3.53 7.04
C ARG A 49 9.66 -3.51 8.20
N VAL A 50 8.38 -3.67 7.92
CA VAL A 50 7.33 -3.67 8.95
C VAL A 50 7.12 -5.09 9.43
N ASP A 51 7.05 -5.30 10.75
CA ASP A 51 6.73 -6.62 11.31
C ASP A 51 5.34 -7.05 10.86
N GLY A 52 5.22 -8.27 10.38
CA GLY A 52 3.96 -8.79 9.86
C GLY A 52 3.59 -8.26 8.48
N TRP A 53 4.58 -7.80 7.72
CA TRP A 53 4.34 -7.19 6.41
C TRP A 53 3.64 -8.12 5.42
N GLU A 54 3.80 -9.44 5.56
CA GLU A 54 3.17 -10.39 4.64
C GLU A 54 1.64 -10.33 4.75
N ALA A 55 1.13 -10.32 5.98
CA ALA A 55 -0.30 -10.17 6.22
C ALA A 55 -0.78 -8.78 5.78
N LEU A 56 0.01 -7.76 6.04
CA LEU A 56 -0.30 -6.40 5.64
C LEU A 56 -0.33 -6.26 4.13
N LEU A 57 0.59 -6.91 3.42
CA LEU A 57 0.58 -6.94 1.96
C LEU A 57 -0.73 -7.50 1.41
N SER A 58 -1.22 -8.59 1.99
CA SER A 58 -2.50 -9.17 1.59
C SER A 58 -3.66 -8.19 1.79
N LEU A 59 -3.65 -7.47 2.92
CA LEU A 59 -4.66 -6.44 3.19
C LEU A 59 -4.58 -5.28 2.20
N LEU A 60 -3.39 -4.88 1.81
CA LEU A 60 -3.20 -3.82 0.81
C LEU A 60 -3.71 -4.25 -0.56
N VAL A 61 -3.45 -5.49 -0.94
CA VAL A 61 -3.98 -6.04 -2.19
C VAL A 61 -5.50 -6.03 -2.16
N ASP A 62 -6.11 -6.46 -1.05
CA ASP A 62 -7.57 -6.46 -0.92
C ASP A 62 -8.14 -5.04 -0.95
N ALA A 63 -7.49 -4.09 -0.29
CA ALA A 63 -7.97 -2.71 -0.24
C ALA A 63 -7.96 -2.02 -1.61
N THR A 64 -7.12 -2.49 -2.52
CA THR A 64 -7.00 -1.92 -3.87
C THR A 64 -7.72 -2.72 -4.95
N ARG A 65 -8.43 -3.79 -4.58
CA ARG A 65 -9.09 -4.68 -5.57
C ARG A 65 -10.18 -4.00 -6.38
N TRP A 66 -10.78 -2.93 -5.86
CA TRP A 66 -11.80 -2.18 -6.59
C TRP A 66 -11.25 -1.46 -7.82
N ARG A 67 -9.92 -1.29 -7.90
CA ARG A 67 -9.29 -0.60 -9.00
C ARG A 67 -9.24 -1.49 -10.24
N PRO A 68 -9.26 -0.89 -11.46
CA PRO A 68 -9.13 -1.69 -12.67
C PRO A 68 -7.78 -2.40 -12.72
N THR A 69 -7.75 -3.58 -13.33
CA THR A 69 -6.50 -4.27 -13.65
C THR A 69 -5.93 -3.64 -14.92
N GLY A 70 -4.71 -3.13 -14.81
CA GLY A 70 -4.11 -2.40 -15.94
C GLY A 70 -3.02 -3.12 -16.63
#